data_1f938e79397f839e3c0635120a5702f2
#
_entry.id   1f938e79397f839e3c0635120a5702f2
#
_cell.length_a   1.000
_cell.length_b   1.000
_cell.length_c   1.000
_cell.angle_alpha   90.00
_cell.angle_beta   90.00
_cell.angle_gamma   90.00
#
_symmetry.space_group_name_H-M   'P 1'
#
loop_
_entity.id
_entity.type
_entity.pdbx_description
1 polymer ?
#
loop_
_entity_poly.entity_id
_entity_poly.type
_entity_poly.pdbx_seq_one_letter_code
_entity_poly.pdbx_strand_id
1 'polypeptide(L)'
;MAVKVAINGFGRIGRLAFRRIQEVEGLEVVAVNDLTDDDMLAHLLKYDTMQGRFTGEVEVVDGGFRVNGKEVKSFSEPDASKLPWKDLNIDVVLECTGFYTDKDKAQAHIEAGAKKVLISAPATGDLKTIVFNTNHQELDGSETVVSGASSTTNSLAPVAKVLNDDFGLVEGLMTTIHAYTGDQNTQDAPHRKGDKRRARAAAENIIPNSTGAAKAIGKVIPEIDGKLDGGAQRVPVATGSLTELTVVLEKQDVTVEQVNEAMKNASNESFGYTEDEIVSSDVVGMTYGSLFDATQTRVMSVGDRQLVKVAAWYDNEMSYTAQLVRTLAYLAELSK
;
A
#
# COMPACT_ATOMS: atom_id res chain seq x y z
N MET A 1 15.20 9.43 -20.71
CA MET A 1 16.08 8.66 -19.80
C MET A 1 15.16 8.06 -18.73
N ALA A 2 15.48 6.85 -18.25
CA ALA A 2 14.74 6.26 -17.16
C ALA A 2 14.91 7.08 -15.86
N VAL A 3 13.87 7.13 -15.04
CA VAL A 3 13.90 7.77 -13.72
C VAL A 3 14.68 6.87 -12.76
N LYS A 4 15.66 7.44 -12.11
CA LYS A 4 16.51 6.72 -11.16
C LYS A 4 15.87 6.65 -9.79
N VAL A 5 15.59 5.43 -9.36
CA VAL A 5 14.94 5.13 -8.08
C VAL A 5 15.96 4.53 -7.11
N ALA A 6 15.94 4.99 -5.87
CA ALA A 6 16.58 4.31 -4.75
C ALA A 6 15.50 3.76 -3.81
N ILE A 7 15.73 2.60 -3.22
CA ILE A 7 14.84 1.99 -2.24
C ILE A 7 15.55 1.99 -0.87
N ASN A 8 14.98 2.71 0.09
CA ASN A 8 15.45 2.70 1.47
C ASN A 8 14.61 1.73 2.31
N GLY A 9 15.20 0.66 2.78
CA GLY A 9 14.51 -0.47 3.41
C GLY A 9 14.15 -1.56 2.40
N PHE A 10 14.88 -2.65 2.40
CA PHE A 10 14.70 -3.76 1.47
C PHE A 10 13.97 -4.94 2.13
N GLY A 11 12.94 -4.60 2.93
CA GLY A 11 11.99 -5.51 3.56
C GLY A 11 10.95 -6.04 2.55
N ARG A 12 9.78 -6.47 3.05
CA ARG A 12 8.69 -7.01 2.21
C ARG A 12 8.33 -6.06 1.06
N ILE A 13 7.95 -4.82 1.38
CA ILE A 13 7.49 -3.84 0.38
C ILE A 13 8.63 -3.39 -0.53
N GLY A 14 9.83 -3.13 0.01
CA GLY A 14 10.98 -2.72 -0.80
C GLY A 14 11.37 -3.75 -1.86
N ARG A 15 11.41 -5.05 -1.49
CA ARG A 15 11.72 -6.13 -2.46
C ARG A 15 10.62 -6.33 -3.50
N LEU A 16 9.36 -6.22 -3.10
CA LEU A 16 8.24 -6.36 -4.05
C LEU A 16 8.17 -5.14 -4.99
N ALA A 17 8.44 -3.94 -4.48
CA ALA A 17 8.57 -2.75 -5.32
C ALA A 17 9.72 -2.89 -6.32
N PHE A 18 10.86 -3.41 -5.88
CA PHE A 18 11.98 -3.72 -6.77
C PHE A 18 11.54 -4.66 -7.91
N ARG A 19 10.89 -5.80 -7.58
CA ARG A 19 10.38 -6.75 -8.57
C ARG A 19 9.39 -6.06 -9.54
N ARG A 20 8.44 -5.29 -9.01
CA ARG A 20 7.41 -4.63 -9.81
C ARG A 20 7.98 -3.56 -10.74
N ILE A 21 8.99 -2.81 -10.31
CA ILE A 21 9.66 -1.79 -11.13
C ILE A 21 10.36 -2.44 -12.34
N GLN A 22 10.84 -3.70 -12.24
CA GLN A 22 11.43 -4.40 -13.40
C GLN A 22 10.43 -4.61 -14.55
N GLU A 23 9.12 -4.54 -14.28
CA GLU A 23 8.04 -4.73 -15.24
C GLU A 23 7.46 -3.41 -15.77
N VAL A 24 7.94 -2.27 -15.27
CA VAL A 24 7.44 -0.93 -15.61
C VAL A 24 8.48 -0.15 -16.39
N GLU A 25 8.11 0.29 -17.60
CA GLU A 25 8.99 1.11 -18.42
C GLU A 25 9.22 2.49 -17.81
N GLY A 26 10.41 3.01 -18.02
CA GLY A 26 10.77 4.37 -17.63
C GLY A 26 11.24 4.52 -16.18
N LEU A 27 11.26 3.45 -15.39
CA LEU A 27 11.80 3.42 -14.03
C LEU A 27 13.04 2.50 -13.97
N GLU A 28 14.02 2.85 -13.15
CA GLU A 28 15.21 2.04 -12.91
C GLU A 28 15.64 2.13 -11.45
N VAL A 29 15.68 0.99 -10.74
CA VAL A 29 16.28 0.94 -9.40
C VAL A 29 17.80 0.86 -9.55
N VAL A 30 18.49 1.89 -9.10
CA VAL A 30 19.97 1.99 -9.17
C VAL A 30 20.65 1.77 -7.83
N ALA A 31 19.89 1.84 -6.73
CA ALA A 31 20.44 1.65 -5.39
C ALA A 31 19.38 1.11 -4.42
N VAL A 32 19.86 0.34 -3.43
CA VAL A 32 19.11 -0.05 -2.24
C VAL A 32 19.91 0.29 -1.00
N ASN A 33 19.23 0.55 0.11
CA ASN A 33 19.85 0.71 1.43
C ASN A 33 19.10 -0.16 2.45
N ASP A 34 19.81 -1.04 3.13
CA ASP A 34 19.29 -1.86 4.23
C ASP A 34 20.45 -2.23 5.17
N LEU A 35 20.17 -2.47 6.44
CA LEU A 35 21.22 -2.80 7.42
C LEU A 35 21.60 -4.30 7.41
N THR A 36 20.93 -5.10 6.57
CA THR A 36 21.20 -6.52 6.35
C THR A 36 22.27 -6.70 5.28
N ASP A 37 23.04 -7.76 5.34
CA ASP A 37 24.06 -8.09 4.35
C ASP A 37 23.47 -8.45 2.97
N ASP A 38 24.26 -8.25 1.93
CA ASP A 38 23.85 -8.41 0.54
C ASP A 38 23.48 -9.85 0.17
N ASP A 39 24.14 -10.86 0.76
CA ASP A 39 23.82 -12.27 0.50
C ASP A 39 22.40 -12.60 0.97
N MET A 40 22.03 -12.17 2.17
CA MET A 40 20.67 -12.34 2.70
C MET A 40 19.65 -11.56 1.90
N LEU A 41 19.94 -10.31 1.53
CA LEU A 41 19.03 -9.49 0.73
C LEU A 41 18.80 -10.08 -0.66
N ALA A 42 19.85 -10.55 -1.32
CA ALA A 42 19.76 -11.24 -2.62
C ALA A 42 18.97 -12.55 -2.52
N HIS A 43 19.21 -13.34 -1.45
CA HIS A 43 18.45 -14.56 -1.19
C HIS A 43 16.96 -14.28 -1.05
N LEU A 44 16.59 -13.28 -0.23
CA LEU A 44 15.19 -12.92 -0.01
C LEU A 44 14.55 -12.20 -1.21
N LEU A 45 15.33 -11.59 -2.11
CA LEU A 45 14.84 -11.12 -3.39
C LEU A 45 14.49 -12.27 -4.34
N LYS A 46 15.28 -13.36 -4.32
CA LYS A 46 15.04 -14.54 -5.15
C LYS A 46 13.86 -15.36 -4.70
N TYR A 47 13.77 -15.61 -3.38
CA TYR A 47 12.83 -16.56 -2.81
C TYR A 47 11.85 -15.86 -1.89
N ASP A 48 10.58 -16.01 -2.18
CA ASP A 48 9.49 -15.44 -1.41
C ASP A 48 8.37 -16.46 -1.25
N THR A 49 8.00 -16.73 0.00
CA THR A 49 7.00 -17.76 0.31
C THR A 49 5.62 -17.41 -0.26
N MET A 50 5.24 -16.14 -0.21
CA MET A 50 3.91 -15.71 -0.64
C MET A 50 3.87 -15.27 -2.09
N GLN A 51 4.90 -14.55 -2.54
CA GLN A 51 4.94 -13.95 -3.88
C GLN A 51 5.74 -14.81 -4.89
N GLY A 52 6.15 -16.00 -4.46
CA GLY A 52 6.86 -16.92 -5.32
C GLY A 52 8.30 -16.52 -5.66
N ARG A 53 8.95 -17.38 -6.43
CA ARG A 53 10.32 -17.15 -6.86
C ARG A 53 10.39 -16.01 -7.87
N PHE A 54 11.36 -15.11 -7.68
CA PHE A 54 11.68 -14.11 -8.70
C PHE A 54 12.21 -14.78 -9.97
N THR A 55 11.67 -14.42 -11.12
CA THR A 55 12.00 -15.02 -12.41
C THR A 55 13.29 -14.47 -13.02
N GLY A 56 13.77 -13.31 -12.52
CA GLY A 56 15.01 -12.69 -12.96
C GLY A 56 16.25 -13.32 -12.34
N GLU A 57 17.39 -13.06 -12.97
CA GLU A 57 18.71 -13.44 -12.45
C GLU A 57 19.14 -12.45 -11.37
N VAL A 58 19.65 -12.96 -10.24
CA VAL A 58 20.20 -12.14 -9.15
C VAL A 58 21.56 -12.70 -8.77
N GLU A 59 22.59 -11.87 -8.83
CA GLU A 59 23.95 -12.19 -8.45
C GLU A 59 24.45 -11.15 -7.44
N VAL A 60 25.10 -11.60 -6.37
CA VAL A 60 25.81 -10.68 -5.46
C VAL A 60 27.16 -10.33 -6.08
N VAL A 61 27.44 -9.04 -6.13
CA VAL A 61 28.70 -8.48 -6.64
C VAL A 61 29.32 -7.54 -5.59
N ASP A 62 30.54 -7.13 -5.80
CA ASP A 62 31.18 -6.16 -4.89
C ASP A 62 30.39 -4.84 -4.89
N GLY A 63 29.91 -4.45 -3.69
CA GLY A 63 29.12 -3.25 -3.46
C GLY A 63 27.65 -3.32 -3.86
N GLY A 64 27.06 -4.54 -4.02
CA GLY A 64 25.63 -4.69 -4.23
C GLY A 64 25.19 -5.93 -5.00
N PHE A 65 24.29 -5.75 -5.94
CA PHE A 65 23.70 -6.83 -6.74
C PHE A 65 23.85 -6.55 -8.23
N ARG A 66 23.83 -7.64 -9.01
CA ARG A 66 23.52 -7.57 -10.44
C ARG A 66 22.21 -8.30 -10.67
N VAL A 67 21.20 -7.58 -11.20
CA VAL A 67 19.87 -8.13 -11.47
C VAL A 67 19.57 -7.99 -12.95
N ASN A 68 19.32 -9.09 -13.64
CA ASN A 68 19.11 -9.13 -15.09
C ASN A 68 20.23 -8.41 -15.88
N GLY A 69 21.47 -8.54 -15.41
CA GLY A 69 22.65 -7.91 -16.02
C GLY A 69 22.89 -6.45 -15.64
N LYS A 70 21.98 -5.80 -14.88
CA LYS A 70 22.13 -4.42 -14.41
C LYS A 70 22.64 -4.38 -12.99
N GLU A 71 23.60 -3.50 -12.71
CA GLU A 71 24.14 -3.30 -11.37
C GLU A 71 23.20 -2.42 -10.53
N VAL A 72 22.97 -2.83 -9.29
CA VAL A 72 22.24 -2.12 -8.25
C VAL A 72 23.17 -1.95 -7.04
N LYS A 73 23.50 -0.74 -6.68
CA LYS A 73 24.36 -0.47 -5.54
C LYS A 73 23.63 -0.77 -4.24
N SER A 74 24.33 -1.35 -3.28
CA SER A 74 23.83 -1.61 -1.94
C SER A 74 24.58 -0.80 -0.90
N PHE A 75 23.84 -0.21 0.03
CA PHE A 75 24.35 0.55 1.15
C PHE A 75 23.81 -0.01 2.46
N SER A 76 24.56 0.20 3.56
CA SER A 76 24.17 -0.19 4.92
C SER A 76 24.33 1.00 5.85
N GLU A 77 23.61 2.09 5.55
CA GLU A 77 23.68 3.36 6.26
C GLU A 77 22.39 3.62 7.05
N PRO A 78 22.44 3.68 8.39
CA PRO A 78 21.25 3.96 9.21
C PRO A 78 20.77 5.42 9.14
N ASP A 79 21.66 6.35 8.80
CA ASP A 79 21.35 7.78 8.69
C ASP A 79 21.15 8.17 7.22
N ALA A 80 19.89 8.36 6.84
CA ALA A 80 19.53 8.65 5.46
C ALA A 80 20.18 9.91 4.88
N SER A 81 20.56 10.89 5.73
CA SER A 81 21.23 12.11 5.29
C SER A 81 22.66 11.88 4.76
N LYS A 82 23.24 10.72 5.06
CA LYS A 82 24.60 10.34 4.62
C LYS A 82 24.61 9.47 3.37
N LEU A 83 23.43 9.10 2.85
CA LEU A 83 23.34 8.29 1.65
C LEU A 83 23.77 9.09 0.41
N PRO A 84 24.45 8.47 -0.57
CA PRO A 84 25.05 9.20 -1.70
C PRO A 84 24.03 9.47 -2.83
N TRP A 85 22.84 9.94 -2.50
CA TRP A 85 21.77 10.14 -3.49
C TRP A 85 22.13 11.20 -4.53
N LYS A 86 22.87 12.23 -4.13
CA LYS A 86 23.36 13.26 -5.05
C LYS A 86 24.32 12.69 -6.10
N ASP A 87 25.29 11.86 -5.68
CA ASP A 87 26.30 11.31 -6.57
C ASP A 87 25.70 10.31 -7.56
N LEU A 88 24.63 9.62 -7.15
CA LEU A 88 23.88 8.69 -7.98
C LEU A 88 22.82 9.37 -8.85
N ASN A 89 22.59 10.67 -8.64
CA ASN A 89 21.53 11.43 -9.30
C ASN A 89 20.14 10.78 -9.11
N ILE A 90 19.79 10.46 -7.86
CA ILE A 90 18.49 9.84 -7.52
C ILE A 90 17.37 10.82 -7.76
N ASP A 91 16.40 10.43 -8.60
CA ASP A 91 15.20 11.20 -8.85
C ASP A 91 14.16 11.01 -7.75
N VAL A 92 13.90 9.76 -7.36
CA VAL A 92 12.92 9.44 -6.31
C VAL A 92 13.47 8.38 -5.37
N VAL A 93 13.36 8.62 -4.07
CA VAL A 93 13.56 7.59 -3.04
C VAL A 93 12.20 6.98 -2.70
N LEU A 94 12.09 5.66 -2.79
CA LEU A 94 10.99 4.90 -2.20
C LEU A 94 11.38 4.51 -0.76
N GLU A 95 10.74 5.16 0.21
CA GLU A 95 11.04 4.98 1.64
C GLU A 95 10.20 3.83 2.20
N CYS A 96 10.84 2.71 2.50
CA CYS A 96 10.22 1.45 2.93
C CYS A 96 10.68 0.96 4.31
N THR A 97 11.42 1.76 5.08
CA THR A 97 11.93 1.34 6.40
C THR A 97 10.88 1.40 7.50
N GLY A 98 9.86 2.26 7.35
CA GLY A 98 8.91 2.59 8.41
C GLY A 98 9.47 3.51 9.51
N PHE A 99 10.70 4.04 9.37
CA PHE A 99 11.31 4.99 10.30
C PHE A 99 11.12 6.45 9.88
N TYR A 100 11.14 6.73 8.60
CA TYR A 100 11.02 8.06 8.02
C TYR A 100 9.58 8.33 7.55
N THR A 101 8.60 8.12 8.46
CA THR A 101 7.16 8.28 8.20
C THR A 101 6.62 9.66 8.59
N ASP A 102 7.50 10.61 8.72
CA ASP A 102 7.19 12.00 8.98
C ASP A 102 7.90 12.86 7.93
N LYS A 103 7.25 13.96 7.47
CA LYS A 103 7.79 14.82 6.41
C LYS A 103 9.17 15.34 6.76
N ASP A 104 9.35 15.85 7.99
CA ASP A 104 10.61 16.45 8.41
C ASP A 104 11.72 15.41 8.49
N LYS A 105 11.39 14.18 8.95
CA LYS A 105 12.35 13.08 8.95
C LYS A 105 12.72 12.64 7.53
N ALA A 106 11.72 12.52 6.65
CA ALA A 106 11.95 12.13 5.26
C ALA A 106 12.76 13.16 4.48
N GLN A 107 12.82 14.41 4.96
CA GLN A 107 13.67 15.47 4.41
C GLN A 107 15.15 15.09 4.38
N ALA A 108 15.61 14.16 5.24
CA ALA A 108 16.97 13.64 5.22
C ALA A 108 17.38 13.08 3.84
N HIS A 109 16.45 12.47 3.11
CA HIS A 109 16.71 11.99 1.74
C HIS A 109 16.89 13.14 0.73
N ILE A 110 16.17 14.23 0.90
CA ILE A 110 16.30 15.43 0.06
C ILE A 110 17.64 16.10 0.34
N GLU A 111 18.03 16.20 1.62
CA GLU A 111 19.34 16.72 2.05
C GLU A 111 20.49 15.86 1.49
N ALA A 112 20.30 14.55 1.40
CA ALA A 112 21.22 13.63 0.76
C ALA A 112 21.29 13.78 -0.78
N GLY A 113 20.37 14.54 -1.38
CA GLY A 113 20.39 14.90 -2.79
C GLY A 113 19.36 14.19 -3.68
N ALA A 114 18.42 13.46 -3.11
CA ALA A 114 17.26 12.98 -3.86
C ALA A 114 16.33 14.15 -4.21
N LYS A 115 15.65 14.08 -5.37
CA LYS A 115 14.71 15.13 -5.76
C LYS A 115 13.36 14.99 -5.09
N LYS A 116 12.90 13.74 -4.88
CA LYS A 116 11.59 13.41 -4.29
C LYS A 116 11.68 12.19 -3.40
N VAL A 117 10.71 12.08 -2.46
CA VAL A 117 10.53 10.91 -1.59
C VAL A 117 9.07 10.45 -1.65
N LEU A 118 8.84 9.17 -1.91
CA LEU A 118 7.56 8.50 -1.74
C LEU A 118 7.63 7.58 -0.51
N ILE A 119 6.86 7.89 0.52
CA ILE A 119 6.81 7.11 1.76
C ILE A 119 5.81 5.96 1.61
N SER A 120 6.25 4.73 1.82
CA SER A 120 5.42 3.52 1.72
C SER A 120 4.61 3.22 2.99
N ALA A 121 4.08 4.26 3.62
CA ALA A 121 3.30 4.16 4.86
C ALA A 121 2.43 5.41 5.04
N PRO A 122 1.39 5.36 5.90
CA PRO A 122 0.76 6.57 6.39
C PRO A 122 1.80 7.49 7.03
N ALA A 123 1.77 8.77 6.67
CA ALA A 123 2.76 9.72 7.13
C ALA A 123 2.14 10.90 7.86
N THR A 124 2.97 11.57 8.68
CA THR A 124 2.65 12.78 9.41
C THR A 124 3.35 14.00 8.81
N GLY A 125 2.88 15.19 9.19
CA GLY A 125 3.37 16.47 8.66
C GLY A 125 2.51 16.99 7.51
N ASP A 126 2.88 18.16 7.01
CA ASP A 126 2.20 18.82 5.87
C ASP A 126 2.69 18.20 4.55
N LEU A 127 2.06 17.10 4.16
CA LEU A 127 2.32 16.38 2.92
C LEU A 127 1.04 15.74 2.37
N LYS A 128 0.99 15.56 1.05
CA LYS A 128 -0.13 14.88 0.39
C LYS A 128 -0.08 13.37 0.63
N THR A 129 -1.25 12.79 0.89
CA THR A 129 -1.46 11.34 0.99
C THR A 129 -2.20 10.88 -0.26
N ILE A 130 -1.59 10.01 -1.03
CA ILE A 130 -2.06 9.63 -2.38
C ILE A 130 -2.48 8.17 -2.42
N VAL A 131 -3.64 7.95 -2.99
CA VAL A 131 -4.11 6.66 -3.52
C VAL A 131 -4.26 6.80 -5.02
N PHE A 132 -3.49 6.05 -5.78
CA PHE A 132 -3.50 6.14 -7.24
C PHE A 132 -4.90 5.81 -7.80
N ASN A 133 -5.33 6.53 -8.83
CA ASN A 133 -6.67 6.52 -9.41
C ASN A 133 -7.82 6.93 -8.46
N THR A 134 -7.49 7.50 -7.30
CA THR A 134 -8.48 8.16 -6.43
C THR A 134 -8.22 9.66 -6.35
N ASN A 135 -7.01 10.06 -5.95
CA ASN A 135 -6.64 11.48 -5.81
C ASN A 135 -5.24 11.82 -6.35
N HIS A 136 -4.60 10.94 -7.15
CA HIS A 136 -3.24 11.18 -7.65
C HIS A 136 -3.13 12.46 -8.50
N GLN A 137 -4.22 12.89 -9.11
CA GLN A 137 -4.29 14.13 -9.90
C GLN A 137 -4.12 15.41 -9.07
N GLU A 138 -4.16 15.32 -7.74
CA GLU A 138 -3.82 16.44 -6.86
C GLU A 138 -2.32 16.77 -6.89
N LEU A 139 -1.48 15.85 -7.35
CA LEU A 139 -0.05 16.08 -7.52
C LEU A 139 0.18 16.97 -8.74
N ASP A 140 0.95 18.03 -8.56
CA ASP A 140 1.32 18.97 -9.62
C ASP A 140 2.84 18.97 -9.95
N GLY A 141 3.61 18.11 -9.26
CA GLY A 141 5.05 18.00 -9.41
C GLY A 141 5.87 18.86 -8.45
N SER A 142 5.26 19.78 -7.72
CA SER A 142 5.95 20.62 -6.72
C SER A 142 6.28 19.85 -5.44
N GLU A 143 5.61 18.74 -5.17
CA GLU A 143 5.78 17.96 -3.96
C GLU A 143 7.17 17.30 -3.91
N THR A 144 7.86 17.48 -2.81
CA THR A 144 9.15 16.82 -2.54
C THR A 144 8.98 15.53 -1.73
N VAL A 145 7.97 15.48 -0.85
CA VAL A 145 7.67 14.31 -0.01
C VAL A 145 6.18 13.99 -0.10
N VAL A 146 5.85 12.75 -0.43
CA VAL A 146 4.47 12.25 -0.61
C VAL A 146 4.30 10.95 0.16
N SER A 147 3.11 10.71 0.71
CA SER A 147 2.73 9.42 1.31
C SER A 147 1.89 8.60 0.35
N GLY A 148 2.20 7.30 0.19
CA GLY A 148 1.39 6.32 -0.52
C GLY A 148 0.26 5.71 0.32
N ALA A 149 -0.08 6.31 1.48
CA ALA A 149 -1.08 5.80 2.42
C ALA A 149 -0.76 4.39 2.97
N SER A 150 -1.76 3.66 3.44
CA SER A 150 -1.67 2.25 3.81
C SER A 150 -2.30 1.34 2.76
N SER A 151 -1.99 0.03 2.81
CA SER A 151 -2.65 -0.96 1.96
C SER A 151 -4.17 -0.96 2.16
N THR A 152 -4.62 -0.85 3.40
CA THR A 152 -6.04 -0.80 3.73
C THR A 152 -6.71 0.48 3.20
N THR A 153 -6.03 1.64 3.27
CA THR A 153 -6.54 2.89 2.68
C THR A 153 -6.64 2.78 1.16
N ASN A 154 -5.67 2.14 0.51
CA ASN A 154 -5.71 1.89 -0.94
C ASN A 154 -6.86 0.95 -1.34
N SER A 155 -7.23 -0.01 -0.50
CA SER A 155 -8.40 -0.86 -0.72
C SER A 155 -9.72 -0.11 -0.49
N LEU A 156 -9.81 0.68 0.57
CA LEU A 156 -11.03 1.38 0.97
C LEU A 156 -11.38 2.56 0.06
N ALA A 157 -10.39 3.35 -0.36
CA ALA A 157 -10.60 4.65 -1.00
C ALA A 157 -11.46 4.58 -2.29
N PRO A 158 -11.19 3.72 -3.28
CA PRO A 158 -12.01 3.67 -4.49
C PRO A 158 -13.45 3.25 -4.20
N VAL A 159 -13.67 2.33 -3.27
CA VAL A 159 -15.00 1.87 -2.87
C VAL A 159 -15.78 3.00 -2.19
N ALA A 160 -15.15 3.69 -1.22
CA ALA A 160 -15.77 4.81 -0.52
C ALA A 160 -16.04 5.99 -1.47
N LYS A 161 -15.17 6.23 -2.45
CA LYS A 161 -15.36 7.27 -3.46
C LYS A 161 -16.60 7.02 -4.31
N VAL A 162 -16.78 5.81 -4.84
CA VAL A 162 -17.97 5.45 -5.62
C VAL A 162 -19.25 5.59 -4.80
N LEU A 163 -19.24 5.10 -3.54
CA LEU A 163 -20.41 5.23 -2.67
C LEU A 163 -20.73 6.70 -2.35
N ASN A 164 -19.72 7.54 -2.18
CA ASN A 164 -19.93 8.97 -1.96
C ASN A 164 -20.46 9.67 -3.20
N ASP A 165 -19.82 9.47 -4.35
CA ASP A 165 -20.08 10.23 -5.57
C ASP A 165 -21.45 9.87 -6.17
N ASP A 166 -21.85 8.58 -6.16
CA ASP A 166 -23.04 8.09 -6.81
C ASP A 166 -24.26 8.02 -5.87
N PHE A 167 -24.03 7.89 -4.56
CA PHE A 167 -25.12 7.61 -3.61
C PHE A 167 -25.13 8.56 -2.39
N GLY A 168 -24.09 9.38 -2.18
CA GLY A 168 -23.96 10.27 -1.02
C GLY A 168 -23.68 9.47 0.27
N LEU A 169 -22.42 9.30 0.63
CA LEU A 169 -22.01 8.62 1.85
C LEU A 169 -22.25 9.53 3.07
N VAL A 170 -23.11 9.09 3.99
CA VAL A 170 -23.45 9.81 5.23
C VAL A 170 -22.48 9.44 6.35
N GLU A 171 -22.44 8.15 6.69
CA GLU A 171 -21.58 7.60 7.74
C GLU A 171 -21.34 6.12 7.52
N GLY A 172 -20.30 5.55 8.14
CA GLY A 172 -20.04 4.13 8.03
C GLY A 172 -18.98 3.59 8.96
N LEU A 173 -19.00 2.25 9.08
CA LEU A 173 -18.00 1.49 9.81
C LEU A 173 -17.27 0.52 8.87
N MET A 174 -15.94 0.56 8.92
CA MET A 174 -15.07 -0.33 8.19
C MET A 174 -14.46 -1.38 9.11
N THR A 175 -14.44 -2.62 8.66
CA THR A 175 -13.64 -3.68 9.27
C THR A 175 -12.73 -4.27 8.20
N THR A 176 -11.42 -4.30 8.46
CA THR A 176 -10.53 -5.09 7.61
C THR A 176 -10.17 -6.40 8.30
N ILE A 177 -10.45 -7.50 7.63
CA ILE A 177 -9.96 -8.84 7.94
C ILE A 177 -8.61 -8.95 7.25
N HIS A 178 -7.56 -8.77 8.05
CA HIS A 178 -6.22 -8.51 7.52
C HIS A 178 -5.26 -9.65 7.82
N ALA A 179 -4.45 -10.02 6.84
CA ALA A 179 -3.35 -10.95 7.04
C ALA A 179 -2.41 -10.45 8.16
N TYR A 180 -1.72 -11.37 8.83
CA TYR A 180 -0.66 -10.98 9.77
C TYR A 180 0.53 -10.34 9.01
N THR A 181 1.27 -9.50 9.69
CA THR A 181 2.44 -8.80 9.12
C THR A 181 3.64 -8.89 10.06
N GLY A 182 4.82 -8.56 9.56
CA GLY A 182 6.09 -8.68 10.29
C GLY A 182 6.24 -7.80 11.55
N ASP A 183 5.24 -6.96 11.85
CA ASP A 183 5.16 -6.23 13.10
C ASP A 183 4.55 -7.04 14.25
N GLN A 184 4.00 -8.22 13.97
CA GLN A 184 3.45 -9.16 14.95
C GLN A 184 4.49 -10.22 15.33
N ASN A 185 4.40 -10.73 16.55
CA ASN A 185 5.27 -11.82 16.97
C ASN A 185 4.82 -13.16 16.37
N THR A 186 5.78 -13.99 16.00
CA THR A 186 5.51 -15.35 15.53
C THR A 186 4.97 -16.23 16.65
N GLN A 187 5.52 -16.09 17.86
CA GLN A 187 5.08 -16.74 19.09
C GLN A 187 4.88 -15.71 20.20
N ASP A 188 4.25 -16.12 21.30
CA ASP A 188 4.03 -15.24 22.45
C ASP A 188 5.36 -14.73 23.02
N ALA A 189 5.60 -13.42 22.89
CA ALA A 189 6.80 -12.76 23.37
C ALA A 189 6.56 -11.25 23.55
N PRO A 190 7.38 -10.54 24.33
CA PRO A 190 7.27 -9.10 24.45
C PRO A 190 7.31 -8.39 23.09
N HIS A 191 6.33 -7.54 22.85
CA HIS A 191 6.27 -6.76 21.62
C HIS A 191 7.09 -5.47 21.77
N ARG A 192 7.89 -5.12 20.74
CA ARG A 192 8.82 -3.97 20.76
C ARG A 192 8.19 -2.62 21.10
N LYS A 193 6.87 -2.45 20.80
CA LYS A 193 6.09 -1.24 21.11
C LYS A 193 5.12 -1.42 22.28
N GLY A 194 5.23 -2.51 23.04
CA GLY A 194 4.36 -2.79 24.17
C GLY A 194 2.91 -3.17 23.83
N ASP A 195 2.60 -3.45 22.57
CA ASP A 195 1.26 -3.89 22.16
C ASP A 195 1.01 -5.33 22.60
N LYS A 196 0.08 -5.50 23.56
CA LYS A 196 -0.21 -6.81 24.16
C LYS A 196 -0.89 -7.79 23.21
N ARG A 197 -1.62 -7.30 22.22
CA ARG A 197 -2.29 -8.14 21.22
C ARG A 197 -1.31 -8.61 20.16
N ARG A 198 -0.47 -7.71 19.62
CA ARG A 198 0.61 -8.07 18.69
C ARG A 198 1.74 -8.88 19.32
N ALA A 199 1.78 -8.97 20.64
CA ALA A 199 2.69 -9.84 21.39
C ALA A 199 2.33 -11.33 21.30
N ARG A 200 1.14 -11.68 20.78
CA ARG A 200 0.63 -13.04 20.68
C ARG A 200 0.95 -13.67 19.33
N ALA A 201 1.03 -15.00 19.32
CA ALA A 201 1.34 -15.80 18.13
C ALA A 201 0.42 -15.47 16.94
N ALA A 202 1.00 -14.90 15.88
CA ALA A 202 0.26 -14.31 14.77
C ALA A 202 -0.52 -15.36 13.96
N ALA A 203 0.07 -16.54 13.75
CA ALA A 203 -0.52 -17.60 12.94
C ALA A 203 -1.54 -18.49 13.69
N GLU A 204 -1.80 -18.21 14.96
CA GLU A 204 -2.68 -19.03 15.83
C GLU A 204 -3.87 -18.25 16.41
N ASN A 205 -3.92 -16.93 16.16
CA ASN A 205 -4.91 -16.08 16.80
C ASN A 205 -5.60 -15.13 15.85
N ILE A 206 -6.89 -14.84 16.11
CA ILE A 206 -7.56 -13.66 15.61
C ILE A 206 -7.18 -12.51 16.55
N ILE A 207 -6.54 -11.48 16.03
CA ILE A 207 -5.97 -10.40 16.82
C ILE A 207 -6.64 -9.07 16.47
N PRO A 208 -7.54 -8.53 17.31
CA PRO A 208 -8.11 -7.21 17.11
C PRO A 208 -7.03 -6.13 17.17
N ASN A 209 -7.03 -5.25 16.19
CA ASN A 209 -6.10 -4.13 16.09
C ASN A 209 -6.82 -2.83 15.74
N SER A 210 -6.29 -1.72 16.23
CA SER A 210 -6.65 -0.43 15.67
C SER A 210 -6.08 -0.27 14.27
N THR A 211 -6.80 0.43 13.42
CA THR A 211 -6.32 0.90 12.12
C THR A 211 -6.65 2.37 11.95
N GLY A 212 -5.70 3.13 11.46
CA GLY A 212 -5.93 4.53 11.07
C GLY A 212 -6.52 4.69 9.66
N ALA A 213 -6.76 3.58 8.93
CA ALA A 213 -7.14 3.65 7.53
C ALA A 213 -8.46 4.36 7.28
N ALA A 214 -9.49 4.10 8.11
CA ALA A 214 -10.78 4.77 8.00
C ALA A 214 -10.66 6.28 8.29
N LYS A 215 -9.89 6.65 9.32
CA LYS A 215 -9.66 8.07 9.66
C LYS A 215 -8.76 8.78 8.65
N ALA A 216 -7.85 8.05 8.02
CA ALA A 216 -6.95 8.61 7.00
C ALA A 216 -7.67 8.85 5.66
N ILE A 217 -8.88 8.33 5.49
CA ILE A 217 -9.63 8.46 4.23
C ILE A 217 -9.93 9.93 3.90
N GLY A 218 -10.16 10.77 4.89
CA GLY A 218 -10.38 12.20 4.71
C GLY A 218 -9.19 12.97 4.13
N LYS A 219 -7.96 12.40 4.22
CA LYS A 219 -6.79 12.95 3.53
C LYS A 219 -6.78 12.65 2.02
N VAL A 220 -7.54 11.66 1.60
CA VAL A 220 -7.63 11.20 0.20
C VAL A 220 -8.92 11.67 -0.44
N ILE A 221 -10.01 11.70 0.33
CA ILE A 221 -11.36 12.13 -0.09
C ILE A 221 -11.89 13.09 0.98
N PRO A 222 -11.60 14.39 0.88
CA PRO A 222 -11.96 15.38 1.91
C PRO A 222 -13.46 15.44 2.24
N GLU A 223 -14.32 15.12 1.27
CA GLU A 223 -15.79 15.17 1.40
C GLU A 223 -16.34 14.15 2.42
N ILE A 224 -15.57 13.12 2.72
CA ILE A 224 -15.95 12.08 3.71
C ILE A 224 -15.09 12.11 4.98
N ASP A 225 -14.35 13.20 5.20
CA ASP A 225 -13.58 13.33 6.44
C ASP A 225 -14.51 13.28 7.66
N GLY A 226 -14.13 12.46 8.65
CA GLY A 226 -14.90 12.23 9.86
C GLY A 226 -16.16 11.35 9.72
N LYS A 227 -16.55 10.94 8.50
CA LYS A 227 -17.74 10.10 8.26
C LYS A 227 -17.47 8.61 8.45
N LEU A 228 -16.22 8.17 8.44
CA LEU A 228 -15.85 6.76 8.59
C LEU A 228 -14.98 6.53 9.83
N ASP A 229 -15.26 5.44 10.54
CA ASP A 229 -14.37 4.86 11.55
C ASP A 229 -14.25 3.34 11.33
N GLY A 230 -13.36 2.66 12.05
CA GLY A 230 -13.22 1.23 11.88
C GLY A 230 -12.07 0.61 12.63
N GLY A 231 -11.93 -0.70 12.42
CA GLY A 231 -10.92 -1.52 13.05
C GLY A 231 -10.39 -2.63 12.15
N ALA A 232 -9.40 -3.34 12.64
CA ALA A 232 -8.81 -4.48 11.96
C ALA A 232 -8.92 -5.75 12.82
N GLN A 233 -9.12 -6.88 12.15
CA GLN A 233 -8.93 -8.20 12.72
C GLN A 233 -7.77 -8.86 11.97
N ARG A 234 -6.64 -9.04 12.65
CA ARG A 234 -5.53 -9.82 12.08
C ARG A 234 -5.84 -11.30 12.23
N VAL A 235 -5.72 -12.04 11.15
CA VAL A 235 -6.11 -13.46 11.07
C VAL A 235 -4.91 -14.33 10.67
N PRO A 236 -4.94 -15.67 10.89
CA PRO A 236 -3.86 -16.60 10.54
C PRO A 236 -3.73 -16.83 9.01
N VAL A 237 -3.52 -15.74 8.27
CA VAL A 237 -3.30 -15.72 6.82
C VAL A 237 -2.07 -14.86 6.55
N ALA A 238 -1.16 -15.34 5.73
CA ALA A 238 0.13 -14.69 5.53
C ALA A 238 0.08 -13.46 4.61
N THR A 239 -0.79 -13.48 3.60
CA THR A 239 -1.16 -12.34 2.76
C THR A 239 -2.52 -12.58 2.12
N GLY A 240 -3.16 -11.53 1.62
CA GLY A 240 -4.55 -11.57 1.16
C GLY A 240 -5.51 -11.13 2.28
N SER A 241 -6.10 -9.95 2.10
CA SER A 241 -6.92 -9.25 3.09
C SER A 241 -8.24 -8.81 2.47
N LEU A 242 -9.24 -8.60 3.32
CA LEU A 242 -10.59 -8.19 2.92
C LEU A 242 -10.99 -6.93 3.70
N THR A 243 -11.42 -5.89 3.00
CA THR A 243 -12.06 -4.72 3.60
C THR A 243 -13.57 -4.87 3.48
N GLU A 244 -14.28 -4.80 4.59
CA GLU A 244 -15.74 -4.68 4.65
C GLU A 244 -16.11 -3.25 5.06
N LEU A 245 -17.04 -2.65 4.34
CA LEU A 245 -17.56 -1.31 4.63
C LEU A 245 -19.08 -1.37 4.72
N THR A 246 -19.62 -0.99 5.87
CA THR A 246 -21.07 -0.84 6.07
C THR A 246 -21.40 0.64 6.23
N VAL A 247 -22.31 1.15 5.40
CA VAL A 247 -22.62 2.59 5.30
C VAL A 247 -24.10 2.87 5.32
N VAL A 248 -24.43 4.10 5.74
CA VAL A 248 -25.69 4.79 5.46
C VAL A 248 -25.44 5.73 4.28
N LEU A 249 -26.36 5.73 3.32
CA LEU A 249 -26.32 6.56 2.11
C LEU A 249 -27.41 7.62 2.14
N GLU A 250 -27.23 8.76 1.48
CA GLU A 250 -28.26 9.79 1.31
C GLU A 250 -29.38 9.30 0.39
N LYS A 251 -28.99 8.63 -0.72
CA LYS A 251 -29.92 8.04 -1.67
C LYS A 251 -30.66 6.87 -1.03
N GLN A 252 -31.98 6.91 -1.10
CA GLN A 252 -32.88 5.87 -0.60
C GLN A 252 -33.21 4.87 -1.71
N ASP A 253 -33.71 3.70 -1.29
CA ASP A 253 -34.15 2.62 -2.19
C ASP A 253 -33.02 2.10 -3.12
N VAL A 254 -31.79 2.15 -2.62
CA VAL A 254 -30.62 1.60 -3.33
C VAL A 254 -30.72 0.09 -3.35
N THR A 255 -30.44 -0.53 -4.51
CA THR A 255 -30.42 -1.98 -4.68
C THR A 255 -29.00 -2.53 -4.79
N VAL A 256 -28.84 -3.84 -4.57
CA VAL A 256 -27.56 -4.55 -4.77
C VAL A 256 -27.04 -4.34 -6.19
N GLU A 257 -27.92 -4.44 -7.18
CA GLU A 257 -27.59 -4.31 -8.59
C GLU A 257 -27.08 -2.91 -8.91
N GLN A 258 -27.70 -1.87 -8.36
CA GLN A 258 -27.24 -0.48 -8.57
C GLN A 258 -25.84 -0.24 -7.98
N VAL A 259 -25.56 -0.77 -6.78
CA VAL A 259 -24.24 -0.67 -6.16
C VAL A 259 -23.19 -1.41 -7.00
N ASN A 260 -23.49 -2.65 -7.38
CA ASN A 260 -22.58 -3.46 -8.17
C ASN A 260 -22.31 -2.85 -9.55
N GLU A 261 -23.32 -2.30 -10.20
CA GLU A 261 -23.16 -1.59 -11.49
C GLU A 261 -22.28 -0.35 -11.36
N ALA A 262 -22.47 0.47 -10.33
CA ALA A 262 -21.66 1.63 -10.07
C ALA A 262 -20.18 1.24 -9.87
N MET A 263 -19.91 0.20 -9.09
CA MET A 263 -18.56 -0.31 -8.86
C MET A 263 -17.93 -0.87 -10.13
N LYS A 264 -18.70 -1.60 -10.93
CA LYS A 264 -18.25 -2.14 -12.22
C LYS A 264 -17.89 -1.04 -13.21
N ASN A 265 -18.70 0.02 -13.27
CA ASN A 265 -18.47 1.17 -14.15
C ASN A 265 -17.24 2.00 -13.72
N ALA A 266 -16.92 2.02 -12.44
CA ALA A 266 -15.75 2.70 -11.89
C ALA A 266 -14.45 1.87 -12.00
N SER A 267 -14.50 0.62 -12.44
CA SER A 267 -13.34 -0.26 -12.52
C SER A 267 -12.29 0.24 -13.51
N ASN A 268 -11.02 0.05 -13.16
CA ASN A 268 -9.86 0.47 -13.94
C ASN A 268 -8.64 -0.39 -13.57
N GLU A 269 -7.42 -0.02 -14.01
CA GLU A 269 -6.20 -0.77 -13.70
C GLU A 269 -5.81 -0.84 -12.21
N SER A 270 -6.38 0.04 -11.38
CA SER A 270 -6.16 0.08 -9.91
C SER A 270 -7.33 -0.47 -9.11
N PHE A 271 -8.53 -0.43 -9.68
CA PHE A 271 -9.77 -0.84 -9.04
C PHE A 271 -10.47 -1.90 -9.88
N GLY A 272 -10.38 -3.15 -9.44
CA GLY A 272 -10.98 -4.28 -10.12
C GLY A 272 -12.39 -4.60 -9.63
N TYR A 273 -13.09 -5.45 -10.38
CA TYR A 273 -14.43 -5.94 -10.10
C TYR A 273 -14.48 -7.45 -10.35
N THR A 274 -15.11 -8.22 -9.46
CA THR A 274 -15.31 -9.65 -9.64
C THR A 274 -16.72 -10.09 -9.24
N GLU A 275 -17.24 -11.11 -9.93
CA GLU A 275 -18.43 -11.87 -9.60
C GLU A 275 -18.08 -13.32 -9.21
N ASP A 276 -16.78 -13.66 -9.18
CA ASP A 276 -16.32 -14.98 -8.78
C ASP A 276 -16.34 -15.14 -7.25
N GLU A 277 -16.65 -16.34 -6.80
CA GLU A 277 -16.65 -16.72 -5.37
C GLU A 277 -15.22 -17.02 -4.91
N ILE A 278 -14.40 -15.95 -4.75
CA ILE A 278 -12.98 -16.04 -4.41
C ILE A 278 -12.73 -16.01 -2.90
N VAL A 279 -11.52 -16.43 -2.53
CA VAL A 279 -11.01 -16.39 -1.16
C VAL A 279 -9.65 -15.68 -1.11
N SER A 280 -9.11 -15.46 0.08
CA SER A 280 -7.89 -14.66 0.27
C SER A 280 -6.65 -15.15 -0.49
N SER A 281 -6.52 -16.45 -0.75
CA SER A 281 -5.39 -16.99 -1.53
C SER A 281 -5.45 -16.64 -3.01
N ASP A 282 -6.64 -16.35 -3.54
CA ASP A 282 -6.83 -16.05 -4.97
C ASP A 282 -6.34 -14.64 -5.33
N VAL A 283 -6.17 -13.78 -4.33
CA VAL A 283 -5.71 -12.40 -4.56
C VAL A 283 -4.21 -12.22 -4.35
N VAL A 284 -3.48 -13.28 -4.01
CA VAL A 284 -2.03 -13.24 -3.84
C VAL A 284 -1.35 -12.89 -5.16
N GLY A 285 -0.51 -11.87 -5.16
CA GLY A 285 0.18 -11.37 -6.36
C GLY A 285 -0.66 -10.43 -7.23
N MET A 286 -1.89 -10.12 -6.83
CA MET A 286 -2.78 -9.23 -7.56
C MET A 286 -2.26 -7.80 -7.57
N THR A 287 -2.39 -7.12 -8.72
CA THR A 287 -1.93 -5.75 -8.91
C THR A 287 -3.02 -4.68 -8.81
N TYR A 288 -4.30 -5.05 -8.71
CA TYR A 288 -5.33 -4.09 -8.32
C TYR A 288 -5.09 -3.62 -6.89
N GLY A 289 -5.17 -2.33 -6.62
CA GLY A 289 -5.11 -1.78 -5.26
C GLY A 289 -6.29 -2.22 -4.40
N SER A 290 -7.43 -2.46 -5.06
CA SER A 290 -8.69 -2.92 -4.49
C SER A 290 -9.44 -3.75 -5.55
N LEU A 291 -9.99 -4.91 -5.17
CA LEU A 291 -10.83 -5.75 -6.02
C LEU A 291 -12.21 -5.86 -5.37
N PHE A 292 -13.19 -5.15 -5.92
CA PHE A 292 -14.55 -5.19 -5.44
C PHE A 292 -15.20 -6.57 -5.67
N ASP A 293 -15.78 -7.13 -4.63
CA ASP A 293 -16.48 -8.42 -4.67
C ASP A 293 -18.00 -8.22 -4.71
N ALA A 294 -18.57 -8.32 -5.90
CA ALA A 294 -20.00 -8.11 -6.12
C ALA A 294 -20.89 -9.17 -5.42
N THR A 295 -20.30 -10.34 -5.13
CA THR A 295 -21.04 -11.43 -4.45
C THR A 295 -21.28 -11.13 -2.97
N GLN A 296 -20.53 -10.19 -2.39
CA GLN A 296 -20.60 -9.81 -0.98
C GLN A 296 -21.44 -8.56 -0.72
N THR A 297 -21.97 -7.90 -1.74
CA THR A 297 -22.84 -6.74 -1.57
C THR A 297 -24.13 -7.14 -0.87
N ARG A 298 -24.51 -6.39 0.17
CA ARG A 298 -25.77 -6.57 0.92
C ARG A 298 -26.45 -5.23 1.11
N VAL A 299 -27.75 -5.25 0.93
CA VAL A 299 -28.63 -4.12 1.22
C VAL A 299 -29.72 -4.59 2.18
N MET A 300 -29.82 -3.94 3.33
CA MET A 300 -30.81 -4.23 4.35
C MET A 300 -31.70 -3.02 4.57
N SER A 301 -33.00 -3.18 4.42
CA SER A 301 -33.98 -2.11 4.62
C SER A 301 -34.90 -2.45 5.80
N VAL A 302 -35.09 -1.49 6.72
CA VAL A 302 -36.02 -1.59 7.86
C VAL A 302 -36.77 -0.27 7.99
N GLY A 303 -38.02 -0.26 7.62
CA GLY A 303 -38.82 0.96 7.51
C GLY A 303 -38.24 1.90 6.44
N ASP A 304 -37.92 3.12 6.85
CA ASP A 304 -37.30 4.17 6.03
C ASP A 304 -35.76 4.17 6.11
N ARG A 305 -35.18 3.18 6.78
CA ARG A 305 -33.74 3.09 6.98
C ARG A 305 -33.13 2.01 6.11
N GLN A 306 -31.96 2.31 5.57
CA GLN A 306 -31.22 1.39 4.73
C GLN A 306 -29.75 1.34 5.13
N LEU A 307 -29.20 0.12 5.22
CA LEU A 307 -27.77 -0.13 5.36
C LEU A 307 -27.24 -0.84 4.12
N VAL A 308 -26.12 -0.37 3.61
CA VAL A 308 -25.42 -1.00 2.50
C VAL A 308 -24.08 -1.51 3.00
N LYS A 309 -23.82 -2.80 2.78
CA LYS A 309 -22.52 -3.42 3.07
C LYS A 309 -21.88 -3.87 1.77
N VAL A 310 -20.62 -3.53 1.61
CA VAL A 310 -19.76 -3.90 0.47
C VAL A 310 -18.45 -4.50 0.96
N ALA A 311 -17.78 -5.23 0.09
CA ALA A 311 -16.49 -5.84 0.39
C ALA A 311 -15.53 -5.70 -0.78
N ALA A 312 -14.25 -5.55 -0.47
CA ALA A 312 -13.16 -5.49 -1.45
C ALA A 312 -11.93 -6.24 -0.96
N TRP A 313 -11.38 -7.06 -1.82
CA TRP A 313 -10.15 -7.82 -1.61
C TRP A 313 -8.92 -7.01 -1.97
N TYR A 314 -7.81 -7.31 -1.31
CA TYR A 314 -6.50 -6.78 -1.66
C TYR A 314 -5.38 -7.71 -1.17
N ASP A 315 -4.37 -7.88 -1.97
CA ASP A 315 -3.09 -8.39 -1.47
C ASP A 315 -2.41 -7.23 -0.72
N ASN A 316 -2.39 -7.29 0.61
CA ASN A 316 -1.83 -6.23 1.44
C ASN A 316 -0.34 -5.94 1.17
N GLU A 317 0.34 -6.82 0.41
CA GLU A 317 1.70 -6.65 -0.06
C GLU A 317 1.74 -6.19 -1.53
N MET A 318 1.33 -7.04 -2.50
CA MET A 318 1.48 -6.75 -3.93
C MET A 318 0.48 -5.70 -4.43
N SER A 319 -0.79 -5.71 -4.00
CA SER A 319 -1.75 -4.66 -4.37
C SER A 319 -1.25 -3.27 -3.97
N TYR A 320 -0.75 -3.17 -2.74
CA TYR A 320 -0.19 -1.92 -2.22
C TYR A 320 1.08 -1.51 -2.97
N THR A 321 1.99 -2.46 -3.20
CA THR A 321 3.22 -2.24 -3.97
C THR A 321 2.93 -1.75 -5.38
N ALA A 322 1.94 -2.34 -6.06
CA ALA A 322 1.54 -1.91 -7.40
C ALA A 322 1.04 -0.46 -7.40
N GLN A 323 0.26 -0.06 -6.39
CA GLN A 323 -0.20 1.32 -6.24
C GLN A 323 0.96 2.29 -5.97
N LEU A 324 1.93 1.90 -5.11
CA LEU A 324 3.14 2.68 -4.89
C LEU A 324 3.92 2.90 -6.18
N VAL A 325 4.11 1.85 -6.98
CA VAL A 325 4.87 1.94 -8.24
C VAL A 325 4.13 2.80 -9.26
N ARG A 326 2.78 2.75 -9.33
CA ARG A 326 1.99 3.67 -10.16
C ARG A 326 2.17 5.13 -9.72
N THR A 327 2.08 5.39 -8.42
CA THR A 327 2.32 6.73 -7.86
C THR A 327 3.74 7.21 -8.12
N LEU A 328 4.73 6.32 -7.98
CA LEU A 328 6.13 6.59 -8.29
C LEU A 328 6.32 7.00 -9.76
N ALA A 329 5.73 6.24 -10.69
CA ALA A 329 5.78 6.53 -12.12
C ALA A 329 5.12 7.88 -12.45
N TYR A 330 3.98 8.18 -11.84
CA TYR A 330 3.29 9.46 -12.03
C TYR A 330 4.10 10.65 -11.50
N LEU A 331 4.67 10.55 -10.29
CA LEU A 331 5.60 11.55 -9.75
C LEU A 331 6.81 11.79 -10.66
N ALA A 332 7.31 10.72 -11.26
CA ALA A 332 8.41 10.78 -12.20
C ALA A 332 8.05 11.52 -13.48
N GLU A 333 6.85 11.36 -14.00
CA GLU A 333 6.34 12.05 -15.17
C GLU A 333 6.16 13.56 -14.92
N LEU A 334 5.63 13.93 -13.77
CA LEU A 334 5.47 15.33 -13.37
C LEU A 334 6.80 16.06 -13.14
N SER A 335 7.92 15.31 -13.09
CA SER A 335 9.27 15.87 -12.84
C SER A 335 10.07 16.08 -14.12
N LYS A 336 9.51 15.71 -15.29
CA LYS A 336 10.12 15.91 -16.61
C LYS A 336 9.83 17.30 -17.16
#